data_c7b2356ce0aa943f264490a71662faea
#
_entry.id   c7b2356ce0aa943f264490a71662faea
#
_cell.length_a   1.000
_cell.length_b   1.000
_cell.length_c   1.000
_cell.angle_alpha   90.00
_cell.angle_beta   90.00
_cell.angle_gamma   90.00
#
_symmetry.space_group_name_H-M   'P 1'
#
loop_
_entity.id
_entity.type
_entity.pdbx_description
1 polymer ?
#
loop_
_entity_poly.entity_id
_entity_poly.type
_entity_poly.pdbx_seq_one_letter_code
_entity_poly.pdbx_strand_id
1 'polypeptide(L)'
;MRYGGTDVLKGVSFTAHRGEVLTLLGPNGAGKSTTIEILEGFRTRSGGQVRVLGTDPATGDEHWRARLGVVLQSWRDHGRWRVEELLSYLARFYGPYSSPRRRRPRPVAELLETVGLTAHAGSRVNTLSGGQRRRLDVAIGIVGNPEVLFLDEPTAGFDPEARRDFHDIVHGLADEDTTVLLTTHDLDEAEKLADRILIMAGGRIVAEGTAEGLAAQVPADAEVKWTRDGRRFVHSTSDATGFLRGLLAEHGDAVADLEVRRASLEDAYMSLVHRHESGSAEQAALEFAEEIR
;
A
#
# COMPACT_ATOMS: atom_id res chain seq x y z
N MET A 1 -14.61 -4.21 -14.05
CA MET A 1 -13.72 -4.02 -15.22
C MET A 1 -13.57 -5.33 -15.94
N ARG A 2 -13.80 -5.36 -17.26
CA ARG A 2 -13.83 -6.59 -18.05
C ARG A 2 -12.78 -6.57 -19.16
N TYR A 3 -12.03 -7.65 -19.32
CA TYR A 3 -11.06 -7.88 -20.39
C TYR A 3 -11.43 -9.13 -21.19
N GLY A 4 -11.70 -9.01 -22.49
CA GLY A 4 -11.90 -10.16 -23.36
C GLY A 4 -12.87 -11.22 -22.84
N GLY A 5 -13.87 -10.82 -22.03
CA GLY A 5 -14.82 -11.74 -21.38
C GLY A 5 -14.56 -12.04 -19.91
N THR A 6 -13.37 -11.73 -19.36
CA THR A 6 -13.03 -11.97 -17.96
C THR A 6 -13.26 -10.72 -17.11
N ASP A 7 -14.01 -10.85 -16.02
CA ASP A 7 -14.23 -9.77 -15.06
C ASP A 7 -13.06 -9.69 -14.06
N VAL A 8 -12.16 -8.69 -14.27
CA VAL A 8 -11.01 -8.44 -13.40
C VAL A 8 -11.44 -7.68 -12.14
N LEU A 9 -12.32 -6.66 -12.27
CA LEU A 9 -12.91 -5.96 -11.14
C LEU A 9 -14.42 -6.20 -11.10
N LYS A 10 -14.92 -6.64 -9.96
CA LYS A 10 -16.31 -7.09 -9.74
C LYS A 10 -17.03 -6.21 -8.71
N GLY A 11 -17.02 -4.88 -8.93
CA GLY A 11 -17.68 -3.94 -8.02
C GLY A 11 -16.78 -3.57 -6.83
N VAL A 12 -15.66 -2.89 -7.13
CA VAL A 12 -14.77 -2.29 -6.12
C VAL A 12 -15.36 -0.93 -5.72
N SER A 13 -15.55 -0.73 -4.42
CA SER A 13 -16.06 0.52 -3.84
C SER A 13 -15.29 0.88 -2.59
N PHE A 14 -14.72 2.08 -2.53
CA PHE A 14 -14.06 2.64 -1.36
C PHE A 14 -13.97 4.16 -1.47
N THR A 15 -13.59 4.79 -0.37
CA THR A 15 -13.27 6.23 -0.30
C THR A 15 -11.88 6.39 0.27
N ALA A 16 -11.08 7.30 -0.25
CA ALA A 16 -9.82 7.74 0.37
C ALA A 16 -10.03 9.13 0.97
N HIS A 17 -9.45 9.37 2.13
CA HIS A 17 -9.48 10.65 2.81
C HIS A 17 -8.20 11.44 2.54
N ARG A 18 -8.28 12.76 2.67
CA ARG A 18 -7.16 13.65 2.42
C ARG A 18 -6.06 13.43 3.48
N GLY A 19 -4.80 13.34 3.04
CA GLY A 19 -3.67 13.07 3.90
C GLY A 19 -3.60 11.63 4.43
N GLU A 20 -4.43 10.72 3.90
CA GLU A 20 -4.46 9.31 4.28
C GLU A 20 -3.45 8.50 3.47
N VAL A 21 -2.77 7.57 4.11
CA VAL A 21 -2.05 6.47 3.45
C VAL A 21 -2.97 5.27 3.37
N LEU A 22 -3.55 5.06 2.19
CA LEU A 22 -4.47 3.95 1.89
C LEU A 22 -3.74 2.85 1.12
N THR A 23 -3.80 1.62 1.62
CA THR A 23 -3.11 0.48 1.00
C THR A 23 -4.09 -0.52 0.42
N LEU A 24 -3.93 -0.86 -0.87
CA LEU A 24 -4.58 -2.02 -1.49
C LEU A 24 -3.67 -3.24 -1.32
N LEU A 25 -4.02 -4.11 -0.39
CA LEU A 25 -3.32 -5.35 -0.09
C LEU A 25 -4.03 -6.53 -0.78
N GLY A 26 -3.28 -7.40 -1.43
CA GLY A 26 -3.86 -8.60 -2.05
C GLY A 26 -2.88 -9.38 -2.90
N PRO A 27 -3.24 -10.63 -3.29
CA PRO A 27 -2.38 -11.46 -4.12
C PRO A 27 -2.23 -10.89 -5.54
N ASN A 28 -1.27 -11.44 -6.29
CA ASN A 28 -1.11 -11.12 -7.69
C ASN A 28 -2.37 -11.52 -8.47
N GLY A 29 -2.81 -10.63 -9.38
CA GLY A 29 -4.05 -10.85 -10.14
C GLY A 29 -5.34 -10.45 -9.41
N ALA A 30 -5.30 -9.98 -8.17
CA ALA A 30 -6.49 -9.50 -7.45
C ALA A 30 -7.15 -8.25 -8.05
N GLY A 31 -6.45 -7.54 -8.95
CA GLY A 31 -6.95 -6.34 -9.61
C GLY A 31 -6.38 -5.03 -9.06
N LYS A 32 -5.35 -5.07 -8.22
CA LYS A 32 -4.72 -3.89 -7.60
C LYS A 32 -4.25 -2.87 -8.63
N SER A 33 -3.33 -3.25 -9.53
CA SER A 33 -2.80 -2.36 -10.57
C SER A 33 -3.91 -1.86 -11.52
N THR A 34 -4.89 -2.72 -11.87
CA THR A 34 -6.03 -2.30 -12.67
C THR A 34 -6.87 -1.22 -11.97
N THR A 35 -7.01 -1.31 -10.65
CA THR A 35 -7.70 -0.28 -9.85
C THR A 35 -6.93 1.04 -9.89
N ILE A 36 -5.62 1.00 -9.65
CA ILE A 36 -4.74 2.18 -9.73
C ILE A 36 -4.81 2.82 -11.11
N GLU A 37 -4.62 2.05 -12.20
CA GLU A 37 -4.67 2.56 -13.57
C GLU A 37 -5.99 3.27 -13.93
N ILE A 38 -7.11 2.81 -13.34
CA ILE A 38 -8.42 3.49 -13.50
C ILE A 38 -8.45 4.80 -12.73
N LEU A 39 -7.90 4.85 -11.52
CA LEU A 39 -7.86 6.06 -10.69
C LEU A 39 -6.92 7.12 -11.25
N GLU A 40 -5.84 6.71 -11.88
CA GLU A 40 -4.88 7.59 -12.58
C GLU A 40 -5.42 8.13 -13.91
N GLY A 41 -6.49 7.50 -14.45
CA GLY A 41 -7.04 7.84 -15.76
C GLY A 41 -6.29 7.21 -16.94
N PHE A 42 -5.35 6.29 -16.69
CA PHE A 42 -4.69 5.51 -17.75
C PHE A 42 -5.61 4.45 -18.37
N ARG A 43 -6.62 4.06 -17.61
CA ARG A 43 -7.57 3.03 -18.06
C ARG A 43 -9.01 3.48 -17.87
N THR A 44 -9.82 3.29 -18.90
CA THR A 44 -11.25 3.54 -18.81
C THR A 44 -11.96 2.33 -18.21
N ARG A 45 -12.73 2.56 -17.14
CA ARG A 45 -13.55 1.53 -16.50
C ARG A 45 -14.69 1.05 -17.41
N SER A 46 -15.14 -0.19 -17.24
CA SER A 46 -16.29 -0.76 -17.97
C SER A 46 -17.65 -0.34 -17.41
N GLY A 47 -17.68 0.20 -16.17
CA GLY A 47 -18.91 0.64 -15.49
C GLY A 47 -18.62 1.19 -14.09
N GLY A 48 -19.66 1.64 -13.41
CA GLY A 48 -19.56 2.26 -12.08
C GLY A 48 -19.17 3.75 -12.14
N GLN A 49 -18.91 4.34 -10.98
CA GLN A 49 -18.55 5.73 -10.82
C GLN A 49 -17.21 5.85 -10.09
N VAL A 50 -16.36 6.74 -10.56
CA VAL A 50 -15.07 7.06 -9.94
C VAL A 50 -14.88 8.56 -9.91
N ARG A 51 -14.40 9.08 -8.80
CA ARG A 51 -13.99 10.47 -8.66
C ARG A 51 -12.66 10.53 -7.91
N VAL A 52 -11.69 11.20 -8.49
CA VAL A 52 -10.41 11.55 -7.87
C VAL A 52 -10.29 13.05 -7.86
N LEU A 53 -10.14 13.64 -6.68
CA LEU A 53 -10.15 15.10 -6.48
C LEU A 53 -11.39 15.78 -7.11
N GLY A 54 -12.55 15.10 -7.05
CA GLY A 54 -13.83 15.57 -7.58
C GLY A 54 -14.05 15.37 -9.08
N THR A 55 -13.04 14.89 -9.82
CA THR A 55 -13.08 14.70 -11.28
C THR A 55 -13.17 13.21 -11.62
N ASP A 56 -13.90 12.88 -12.69
CA ASP A 56 -13.86 11.53 -13.28
C ASP A 56 -12.53 11.35 -14.02
N PRO A 57 -11.69 10.35 -13.64
CA PRO A 57 -10.40 10.13 -14.27
C PRO A 57 -10.45 9.93 -15.79
N ALA A 58 -11.54 9.36 -16.31
CA ALA A 58 -11.71 9.15 -17.75
C ALA A 58 -11.81 10.45 -18.55
N THR A 59 -12.12 11.56 -17.91
CA THR A 59 -12.30 12.91 -18.51
C THR A 59 -11.36 13.94 -17.90
N GLY A 60 -10.41 13.51 -17.07
CA GLY A 60 -9.44 14.40 -16.42
C GLY A 60 -8.60 15.18 -17.42
N ASP A 61 -8.53 16.49 -17.25
CA ASP A 61 -7.72 17.40 -18.05
C ASP A 61 -6.27 17.50 -17.52
N GLU A 62 -5.45 18.35 -18.14
CA GLU A 62 -4.06 18.57 -17.72
C GLU A 62 -3.97 19.22 -16.32
N HIS A 63 -4.91 20.09 -15.94
CA HIS A 63 -4.98 20.69 -14.61
C HIS A 63 -5.21 19.62 -13.55
N TRP A 64 -6.12 18.68 -13.82
CA TRP A 64 -6.37 17.56 -12.94
C TRP A 64 -5.15 16.64 -12.85
N ARG A 65 -4.54 16.28 -13.99
CA ARG A 65 -3.33 15.42 -14.01
C ARG A 65 -2.16 16.03 -13.27
N ALA A 66 -1.98 17.35 -13.35
CA ALA A 66 -0.91 18.05 -12.62
C ALA A 66 -1.06 17.98 -11.09
N ARG A 67 -2.23 17.56 -10.59
CA ARG A 67 -2.51 17.34 -9.17
C ARG A 67 -2.22 15.92 -8.71
N LEU A 68 -1.91 15.03 -9.64
CA LEU A 68 -1.59 13.63 -9.37
C LEU A 68 -0.08 13.40 -9.46
N GLY A 69 0.42 12.52 -8.62
CA GLY A 69 1.72 11.92 -8.72
C GLY A 69 1.57 10.44 -9.01
N VAL A 70 2.43 9.89 -9.84
CA VAL A 70 2.43 8.47 -10.19
C VAL A 70 3.85 7.95 -10.15
N VAL A 71 4.06 6.86 -9.41
CA VAL A 71 5.34 6.15 -9.39
C VAL A 71 5.12 4.75 -9.96
N LEU A 72 5.56 4.56 -11.18
CA LEU A 72 5.43 3.29 -11.89
C LEU A 72 6.39 2.23 -11.34
N GLN A 73 6.04 0.96 -11.51
CA GLN A 73 6.85 -0.19 -11.08
C GLN A 73 8.25 -0.20 -11.72
N SER A 74 8.37 0.23 -12.96
CA SER A 74 9.67 0.38 -13.64
C SER A 74 9.65 1.52 -14.66
N TRP A 75 10.58 2.44 -14.50
CA TRP A 75 10.87 3.45 -15.52
C TRP A 75 12.37 3.43 -15.83
N ARG A 76 12.73 3.20 -17.09
CA ARG A 76 14.13 3.00 -17.51
C ARG A 76 14.66 4.06 -18.48
N ASP A 77 13.95 5.18 -18.63
CA ASP A 77 14.38 6.26 -19.51
C ASP A 77 15.36 7.23 -18.85
N HIS A 78 15.99 8.05 -19.68
CA HIS A 78 16.86 9.15 -19.30
C HIS A 78 18.16 8.79 -18.56
N GLY A 79 18.68 7.58 -18.72
CA GLY A 79 19.89 7.08 -18.03
C GLY A 79 21.13 7.96 -18.18
N ARG A 80 21.23 8.77 -19.25
CA ARG A 80 22.37 9.68 -19.53
C ARG A 80 22.26 11.04 -18.84
N TRP A 81 21.07 11.41 -18.34
CA TRP A 81 20.85 12.68 -17.67
C TRP A 81 21.42 12.64 -16.25
N ARG A 82 21.77 13.82 -15.72
CA ARG A 82 22.04 13.96 -14.29
C ARG A 82 20.73 14.02 -13.53
N VAL A 83 20.75 13.58 -12.28
CA VAL A 83 19.56 13.54 -11.42
C VAL A 83 18.88 14.90 -11.33
N GLU A 84 19.64 15.96 -11.00
CA GLU A 84 19.09 17.32 -10.89
C GLU A 84 18.61 17.88 -12.24
N GLU A 85 19.28 17.56 -13.35
CA GLU A 85 18.88 17.98 -14.70
C GLU A 85 17.52 17.37 -15.07
N LEU A 86 17.34 16.07 -14.80
CA LEU A 86 16.09 15.37 -15.06
C LEU A 86 14.94 15.97 -14.23
N LEU A 87 15.13 16.12 -12.92
CA LEU A 87 14.13 16.71 -12.04
C LEU A 87 13.80 18.16 -12.43
N SER A 88 14.82 18.97 -12.74
CA SER A 88 14.63 20.35 -13.20
C SER A 88 13.87 20.42 -14.52
N TYR A 89 14.13 19.51 -15.44
CA TYR A 89 13.39 19.42 -16.70
C TYR A 89 11.92 19.08 -16.47
N LEU A 90 11.63 18.04 -15.67
CA LEU A 90 10.27 17.62 -15.37
C LEU A 90 9.50 18.68 -14.58
N ALA A 91 10.16 19.37 -13.65
CA ALA A 91 9.58 20.45 -12.87
C ALA A 91 8.95 21.55 -13.73
N ARG A 92 9.53 21.86 -14.90
CA ARG A 92 9.03 22.91 -15.80
C ARG A 92 7.60 22.69 -16.27
N PHE A 93 7.16 21.43 -16.38
CA PHE A 93 5.81 21.10 -16.83
C PHE A 93 4.73 21.48 -15.81
N TYR A 94 5.09 21.62 -14.52
CA TYR A 94 4.15 21.89 -13.45
C TYR A 94 3.97 23.37 -13.10
N GLY A 95 4.88 24.24 -13.55
CA GLY A 95 4.82 25.69 -13.31
C GLY A 95 3.49 26.34 -13.68
N PRO A 96 2.89 26.04 -14.86
CA PRO A 96 1.59 26.60 -15.26
C PRO A 96 0.43 26.24 -14.33
N TYR A 97 0.56 25.15 -13.55
CA TYR A 97 -0.48 24.63 -12.66
C TYR A 97 -0.28 25.03 -11.19
N SER A 98 0.64 25.95 -10.93
CA SER A 98 0.87 26.47 -9.58
C SER A 98 -0.31 27.31 -9.08
N SER A 99 -0.61 27.21 -7.79
CA SER A 99 -1.68 28.00 -7.17
C SER A 99 -1.25 28.53 -5.81
N PRO A 100 -1.94 29.57 -5.26
CA PRO A 100 -1.64 30.07 -3.91
C PRO A 100 -1.82 29.02 -2.81
N ARG A 101 -2.69 28.03 -3.04
CA ARG A 101 -2.95 26.94 -2.07
C ARG A 101 -1.90 25.83 -2.15
N ARG A 102 -1.34 25.60 -3.34
CA ARG A 102 -0.33 24.57 -3.56
C ARG A 102 0.64 25.03 -4.64
N ARG A 103 1.84 25.39 -4.23
CA ARG A 103 2.90 25.80 -5.17
C ARG A 103 3.43 24.62 -5.95
N ARG A 104 3.57 24.78 -7.25
CA ARG A 104 4.12 23.78 -8.18
C ARG A 104 5.18 24.42 -9.07
N PRO A 105 6.24 23.71 -9.39
CA PRO A 105 6.70 22.43 -8.82
C PRO A 105 7.27 22.58 -7.41
N ARG A 106 7.63 21.47 -6.75
CA ARG A 106 8.52 21.49 -5.58
C ARG A 106 9.91 21.96 -6.03
N PRO A 107 10.64 22.76 -5.23
CA PRO A 107 12.02 23.08 -5.51
C PRO A 107 12.88 21.82 -5.57
N VAL A 108 13.73 21.72 -6.63
CA VAL A 108 14.52 20.48 -6.87
C VAL A 108 15.47 20.17 -5.71
N ALA A 109 16.02 21.21 -5.04
CA ALA A 109 16.88 21.01 -3.90
C ALA A 109 16.13 20.36 -2.72
N GLU A 110 14.91 20.82 -2.41
CA GLU A 110 14.06 20.24 -1.37
C GLU A 110 13.66 18.81 -1.74
N LEU A 111 13.35 18.55 -3.02
CA LEU A 111 13.05 17.21 -3.51
C LEU A 111 14.20 16.23 -3.28
N LEU A 112 15.42 16.64 -3.62
CA LEU A 112 16.62 15.83 -3.44
C LEU A 112 16.89 15.54 -1.97
N GLU A 113 16.63 16.50 -1.09
CA GLU A 113 16.72 16.33 0.36
C GLU A 113 15.65 15.33 0.86
N THR A 114 14.39 15.52 0.47
CA THR A 114 13.26 14.66 0.85
C THR A 114 13.54 13.19 0.52
N VAL A 115 14.09 12.91 -0.67
CA VAL A 115 14.37 11.52 -1.09
C VAL A 115 15.79 11.04 -0.79
N GLY A 116 16.60 11.84 -0.05
CA GLY A 116 17.97 11.48 0.34
C GLY A 116 18.93 11.32 -0.85
N LEU A 117 18.76 12.12 -1.91
CA LEU A 117 19.62 12.09 -3.11
C LEU A 117 20.49 13.34 -3.30
N THR A 118 20.60 14.21 -2.31
CA THR A 118 21.38 15.44 -2.39
C THR A 118 22.83 15.19 -2.83
N ALA A 119 23.51 14.18 -2.25
CA ALA A 119 24.87 13.81 -2.63
C ALA A 119 24.99 13.24 -4.06
N HIS A 120 23.88 12.86 -4.65
CA HIS A 120 23.80 12.27 -6.01
C HIS A 120 23.22 13.20 -7.06
N ALA A 121 22.96 14.46 -6.75
CA ALA A 121 22.36 15.45 -7.66
C ALA A 121 23.07 15.50 -9.02
N GLY A 122 24.40 15.55 -9.02
CA GLY A 122 25.24 15.57 -10.21
C GLY A 122 25.53 14.19 -10.82
N SER A 123 25.10 13.08 -10.21
CA SER A 123 25.33 11.72 -10.73
C SER A 123 24.45 11.43 -11.94
N ARG A 124 24.94 10.58 -12.85
CA ARG A 124 24.11 10.11 -13.98
C ARG A 124 23.10 9.09 -13.47
N VAL A 125 21.88 9.15 -13.97
CA VAL A 125 20.77 8.26 -13.58
C VAL A 125 21.10 6.78 -13.74
N ASN A 126 21.89 6.40 -14.77
CA ASN A 126 22.31 5.02 -14.99
C ASN A 126 23.43 4.54 -14.06
N THR A 127 24.02 5.42 -13.24
CA THR A 127 25.06 5.06 -12.26
C THR A 127 24.48 4.89 -10.85
N LEU A 128 23.18 5.15 -10.65
CA LEU A 128 22.51 4.99 -9.38
C LEU A 128 22.33 3.49 -9.03
N SER A 129 22.45 3.16 -7.76
CA SER A 129 22.02 1.86 -7.26
C SER A 129 20.52 1.65 -7.41
N GLY A 130 20.02 0.43 -7.29
CA GLY A 130 18.58 0.12 -7.37
C GLY A 130 17.75 0.97 -6.39
N GLY A 131 18.16 1.06 -5.14
CA GLY A 131 17.51 1.87 -4.11
C GLY A 131 17.54 3.37 -4.44
N GLN A 132 18.70 3.90 -4.87
CA GLN A 132 18.83 5.31 -5.29
C GLN A 132 17.95 5.60 -6.51
N ARG A 133 17.88 4.67 -7.45
CA ARG A 133 16.99 4.79 -8.60
C ARG A 133 15.54 4.88 -8.18
N ARG A 134 15.11 4.03 -7.26
CA ARG A 134 13.73 4.04 -6.77
C ARG A 134 13.38 5.33 -6.01
N ARG A 135 14.32 5.87 -5.22
CA ARG A 135 14.17 7.19 -4.59
C ARG A 135 14.01 8.30 -5.64
N LEU A 136 14.75 8.21 -6.76
CA LEU A 136 14.55 9.13 -7.89
C LEU A 136 13.17 8.97 -8.53
N ASP A 137 12.66 7.75 -8.69
CA ASP A 137 11.31 7.51 -9.23
C ASP A 137 10.24 8.16 -8.33
N VAL A 138 10.41 8.08 -7.00
CA VAL A 138 9.55 8.81 -6.04
C VAL A 138 9.68 10.32 -6.24
N ALA A 139 10.91 10.86 -6.33
CA ALA A 139 11.13 12.29 -6.59
C ALA A 139 10.42 12.76 -7.86
N ILE A 140 10.45 11.95 -8.91
CA ILE A 140 9.72 12.22 -10.16
C ILE A 140 8.21 12.24 -9.92
N GLY A 141 7.68 11.29 -9.17
CA GLY A 141 6.25 11.22 -8.83
C GLY A 141 5.76 12.44 -8.03
N ILE A 142 6.63 13.00 -7.19
CA ILE A 142 6.26 14.12 -6.31
C ILE A 142 6.75 15.50 -6.78
N VAL A 143 7.46 15.59 -7.92
CA VAL A 143 7.99 16.86 -8.44
C VAL A 143 6.90 17.90 -8.68
N GLY A 144 5.71 17.46 -9.09
CA GLY A 144 4.53 18.30 -9.29
C GLY A 144 3.85 18.77 -8.00
N ASN A 145 4.38 18.43 -6.82
CA ASN A 145 3.68 18.65 -5.54
C ASN A 145 2.24 18.14 -5.58
N PRO A 146 2.03 16.82 -5.76
CA PRO A 146 0.70 16.25 -5.99
C PRO A 146 -0.18 16.32 -4.74
N GLU A 147 -1.50 16.29 -4.95
CA GLU A 147 -2.50 16.14 -3.89
C GLU A 147 -2.85 14.67 -3.64
N VAL A 148 -2.65 13.83 -4.67
CA VAL A 148 -2.77 12.36 -4.58
C VAL A 148 -1.54 11.74 -5.23
N LEU A 149 -0.91 10.80 -4.55
CA LEU A 149 0.22 10.02 -5.04
C LEU A 149 -0.19 8.55 -5.17
N PHE A 150 -0.02 7.99 -6.34
CA PHE A 150 -0.22 6.57 -6.63
C PHE A 150 1.12 5.83 -6.68
N LEU A 151 1.20 4.70 -5.99
CA LEU A 151 2.40 3.87 -5.87
C LEU A 151 2.03 2.41 -6.15
N ASP A 152 2.53 1.85 -7.25
CA ASP A 152 2.28 0.44 -7.57
C ASP A 152 3.49 -0.41 -7.17
N GLU A 153 3.32 -1.24 -6.12
CA GLU A 153 4.35 -2.10 -5.51
C GLU A 153 5.69 -1.37 -5.29
N PRO A 154 5.71 -0.28 -4.52
CA PRO A 154 6.82 0.68 -4.52
C PRO A 154 8.13 0.15 -3.94
N THR A 155 8.09 -0.84 -3.03
CA THR A 155 9.26 -1.35 -2.32
C THR A 155 9.77 -2.70 -2.85
N ALA A 156 9.21 -3.17 -3.97
CA ALA A 156 9.64 -4.43 -4.58
C ALA A 156 11.16 -4.40 -4.86
N GLY A 157 11.89 -5.34 -4.24
CA GLY A 157 13.34 -5.46 -4.40
C GLY A 157 14.18 -4.51 -3.53
N PHE A 158 13.57 -3.81 -2.56
CA PHE A 158 14.32 -3.01 -1.59
C PHE A 158 14.99 -3.90 -0.53
N ASP A 159 16.18 -3.49 -0.12
CA ASP A 159 16.75 -3.96 1.14
C ASP A 159 16.01 -3.32 2.34
N PRO A 160 16.21 -3.84 3.57
CA PRO A 160 15.48 -3.35 4.74
C PRO A 160 15.75 -1.87 5.11
N GLU A 161 16.91 -1.31 4.74
CA GLU A 161 17.25 0.09 4.99
C GLU A 161 16.53 0.99 4.00
N ALA A 162 16.63 0.69 2.71
CA ALA A 162 15.92 1.43 1.66
C ALA A 162 14.40 1.42 1.86
N ARG A 163 13.84 0.32 2.39
CA ARG A 163 12.41 0.21 2.71
C ARG A 163 12.02 1.16 3.85
N ARG A 164 12.83 1.24 4.92
CA ARG A 164 12.57 2.18 6.03
C ARG A 164 12.60 3.62 5.57
N ASP A 165 13.63 4.00 4.84
CA ASP A 165 13.75 5.36 4.29
C ASP A 165 12.56 5.72 3.40
N PHE A 166 12.07 4.77 2.61
CA PHE A 166 10.87 4.97 1.79
C PHE A 166 9.62 5.17 2.63
N HIS A 167 9.46 4.41 3.73
CA HIS A 167 8.36 4.58 4.66
C HIS A 167 8.34 5.98 5.27
N ASP A 168 9.51 6.48 5.69
CA ASP A 168 9.65 7.84 6.24
C ASP A 168 9.25 8.92 5.21
N ILE A 169 9.63 8.72 3.93
CA ILE A 169 9.21 9.61 2.84
C ILE A 169 7.69 9.61 2.67
N VAL A 170 7.05 8.43 2.66
CA VAL A 170 5.60 8.31 2.49
C VAL A 170 4.85 8.98 3.63
N HIS A 171 5.26 8.74 4.88
CA HIS A 171 4.65 9.40 6.04
C HIS A 171 4.84 10.92 5.99
N GLY A 172 6.03 11.41 5.68
CA GLY A 172 6.29 12.85 5.52
C GLY A 172 5.40 13.50 4.44
N LEU A 173 5.11 12.79 3.34
CA LEU A 173 4.21 13.29 2.31
C LEU A 173 2.75 13.33 2.78
N ALA A 174 2.31 12.36 3.57
CA ALA A 174 0.97 12.35 4.15
C ALA A 174 0.80 13.47 5.18
N ASP A 175 1.80 13.71 6.03
CA ASP A 175 1.84 14.84 6.98
C ASP A 175 1.76 16.19 6.27
N GLU A 176 2.27 16.30 5.03
CA GLU A 176 2.13 17.47 4.16
C GLU A 176 0.82 17.50 3.36
N ASP A 177 -0.18 16.72 3.77
CA ASP A 177 -1.53 16.73 3.18
C ASP A 177 -1.56 16.13 1.75
N THR A 178 -0.64 15.22 1.43
CA THR A 178 -0.68 14.40 0.21
C THR A 178 -1.34 13.07 0.53
N THR A 179 -2.46 12.77 -0.13
CA THR A 179 -3.09 11.45 -0.01
C THR A 179 -2.27 10.42 -0.78
N VAL A 180 -1.93 9.32 -0.16
CA VAL A 180 -1.14 8.26 -0.80
C VAL A 180 -2.00 7.02 -0.97
N LEU A 181 -2.08 6.51 -2.18
CA LEU A 181 -2.69 5.22 -2.48
C LEU A 181 -1.61 4.29 -3.01
N LEU A 182 -1.32 3.23 -2.27
CA LEU A 182 -0.31 2.25 -2.66
C LEU A 182 -0.89 0.84 -2.81
N THR A 183 -0.28 0.06 -3.70
CA THR A 183 -0.55 -1.38 -3.79
C THR A 183 0.62 -2.16 -3.24
N THR A 184 0.33 -3.25 -2.56
CA THR A 184 1.35 -4.20 -2.12
C THR A 184 0.76 -5.60 -1.98
N HIS A 185 1.63 -6.59 -1.96
CA HIS A 185 1.34 -7.94 -1.51
C HIS A 185 2.12 -8.27 -0.22
N ASP A 186 2.93 -7.33 0.27
CA ASP A 186 3.74 -7.45 1.49
C ASP A 186 2.91 -6.94 2.69
N LEU A 187 2.60 -7.87 3.61
CA LEU A 187 1.82 -7.60 4.81
C LEU A 187 2.55 -6.65 5.77
N ASP A 188 3.86 -6.83 5.91
CA ASP A 188 4.70 -5.97 6.75
C ASP A 188 4.71 -4.52 6.26
N GLU A 189 4.71 -4.33 4.94
CA GLU A 189 4.62 -3.00 4.34
C GLU A 189 3.26 -2.37 4.62
N ALA A 190 2.18 -3.12 4.40
CA ALA A 190 0.82 -2.65 4.66
C ALA A 190 0.64 -2.27 6.15
N GLU A 191 1.14 -3.09 7.08
CA GLU A 191 1.02 -2.85 8.52
C GLU A 191 1.79 -1.60 8.98
N LYS A 192 2.95 -1.32 8.37
CA LYS A 192 3.82 -0.21 8.78
C LYS A 192 3.47 1.12 8.14
N LEU A 193 2.89 1.10 6.94
CA LEU A 193 2.62 2.32 6.16
C LEU A 193 1.18 2.78 6.22
N ALA A 194 0.22 1.86 6.30
CA ALA A 194 -1.17 2.19 6.05
C ALA A 194 -1.87 2.76 7.28
N ASP A 195 -2.53 3.90 7.12
CA ASP A 195 -3.59 4.31 8.04
C ASP A 195 -4.80 3.39 7.91
N ARG A 196 -5.06 2.92 6.68
CA ARG A 196 -6.15 2.00 6.38
C ARG A 196 -5.78 1.05 5.24
N ILE A 197 -6.17 -0.21 5.40
CA ILE A 197 -5.89 -1.31 4.48
C ILE A 197 -7.20 -1.76 3.84
N LEU A 198 -7.18 -1.90 2.52
CA LEU A 198 -8.23 -2.56 1.74
C LEU A 198 -7.70 -3.91 1.29
N ILE A 199 -8.24 -5.01 1.83
CA ILE A 199 -7.88 -6.35 1.38
C ILE A 199 -8.67 -6.68 0.12
N MET A 200 -7.93 -6.96 -0.96
CA MET A 200 -8.49 -7.22 -2.28
C MET A 200 -8.28 -8.67 -2.69
N ALA A 201 -9.37 -9.38 -3.02
CA ALA A 201 -9.34 -10.74 -3.52
C ALA A 201 -10.39 -10.92 -4.62
N GLY A 202 -10.04 -11.66 -5.69
CA GLY A 202 -10.93 -12.01 -6.79
C GLY A 202 -11.64 -10.81 -7.46
N GLY A 203 -11.01 -9.65 -7.48
CA GLY A 203 -11.55 -8.41 -8.07
C GLY A 203 -12.53 -7.65 -7.17
N ARG A 204 -12.56 -7.93 -5.87
CA ARG A 204 -13.42 -7.28 -4.86
C ARG A 204 -12.61 -6.84 -3.65
N ILE A 205 -13.08 -5.82 -2.93
CA ILE A 205 -12.62 -5.55 -1.58
C ILE A 205 -13.40 -6.48 -0.65
N VAL A 206 -12.66 -7.33 0.08
CA VAL A 206 -13.22 -8.35 0.98
C VAL A 206 -13.18 -7.91 2.44
N ALA A 207 -12.30 -6.97 2.78
CA ALA A 207 -12.26 -6.33 4.09
C ALA A 207 -11.59 -4.95 4.01
N GLU A 208 -11.88 -4.11 4.98
CA GLU A 208 -11.36 -2.75 5.10
C GLU A 208 -11.20 -2.40 6.58
N GLY A 209 -10.07 -1.76 6.94
CA GLY A 209 -9.81 -1.31 8.30
C GLY A 209 -8.36 -0.97 8.56
N THR A 210 -8.03 -0.59 9.80
CA THR A 210 -6.64 -0.50 10.26
C THR A 210 -6.06 -1.92 10.41
N ALA A 211 -4.75 -2.05 10.45
CA ALA A 211 -4.10 -3.37 10.67
C ALA A 211 -4.62 -4.06 11.94
N GLU A 212 -4.70 -3.33 13.04
CA GLU A 212 -5.24 -3.82 14.32
C GLU A 212 -6.73 -4.18 14.22
N GLY A 213 -7.54 -3.33 13.54
CA GLY A 213 -8.97 -3.56 13.35
C GLY A 213 -9.26 -4.79 12.51
N LEU A 214 -8.44 -5.07 11.49
CA LEU A 214 -8.53 -6.28 10.67
C LEU A 214 -8.12 -7.52 11.46
N ALA A 215 -7.01 -7.45 12.19
CA ALA A 215 -6.55 -8.53 13.06
C ALA A 215 -7.63 -8.93 14.11
N ALA A 216 -8.33 -7.94 14.68
CA ALA A 216 -9.39 -8.17 15.65
C ALA A 216 -10.66 -8.84 15.05
N GLN A 217 -10.84 -8.86 13.73
CA GLN A 217 -11.98 -9.53 13.07
C GLN A 217 -11.83 -11.05 13.00
N VAL A 218 -10.62 -11.57 13.21
CA VAL A 218 -10.40 -13.01 13.24
C VAL A 218 -10.65 -13.52 14.67
N PRO A 219 -11.59 -14.44 14.86
CA PRO A 219 -11.76 -15.10 16.14
C PRO A 219 -10.58 -16.07 16.32
N ALA A 220 -9.45 -15.54 16.73
CA ALA A 220 -8.28 -16.31 17.12
C ALA A 220 -8.04 -16.10 18.60
N ASP A 221 -7.96 -17.19 19.34
CA ASP A 221 -7.48 -17.17 20.71
C ASP A 221 -6.05 -16.62 20.74
N ALA A 222 -5.76 -15.79 21.74
CA ALA A 222 -4.39 -15.36 21.95
C ALA A 222 -3.53 -16.57 22.38
N GLU A 223 -2.38 -16.72 21.76
CA GLU A 223 -1.41 -17.75 22.12
C GLU A 223 -0.45 -17.17 23.16
N VAL A 224 -0.45 -17.75 24.36
CA VAL A 224 0.46 -17.40 25.45
C VAL A 224 1.54 -18.47 25.52
N LYS A 225 2.80 -18.05 25.35
CA LYS A 225 3.99 -18.92 25.48
C LYS A 225 4.79 -18.48 26.69
N TRP A 226 5.29 -19.45 27.46
CA TRP A 226 6.19 -19.17 28.56
C TRP A 226 7.11 -20.36 28.83
N THR A 227 8.20 -20.09 29.53
CA THR A 227 9.10 -21.11 30.03
C THR A 227 8.97 -21.22 31.56
N ARG A 228 8.92 -22.45 32.10
CA ARG A 228 8.99 -22.74 33.51
C ARG A 228 9.80 -24.01 33.75
N ASP A 229 10.74 -23.96 34.69
CA ASP A 229 11.65 -25.08 35.01
C ASP A 229 12.35 -25.65 33.77
N GLY A 230 12.78 -24.77 32.83
CA GLY A 230 13.42 -25.14 31.57
C GLY A 230 12.50 -25.81 30.55
N ARG A 231 11.21 -25.86 30.80
CA ARG A 231 10.20 -26.39 29.84
C ARG A 231 9.38 -25.27 29.25
N ARG A 232 9.14 -25.36 27.93
CA ARG A 232 8.28 -24.43 27.20
C ARG A 232 6.83 -24.90 27.22
N PHE A 233 5.93 -23.96 27.49
CA PHE A 233 4.48 -24.14 27.51
C PHE A 233 3.84 -23.23 26.50
N VAL A 234 2.70 -23.65 25.95
CA VAL A 234 1.86 -22.89 25.01
C VAL A 234 0.41 -23.09 25.44
N HIS A 235 -0.35 -21.99 25.54
CA HIS A 235 -1.76 -22.00 25.86
C HIS A 235 -2.51 -21.03 24.99
N SER A 236 -3.62 -21.48 24.39
CA SER A 236 -4.51 -20.62 23.59
C SER A 236 -5.71 -20.21 24.46
N THR A 237 -6.02 -18.91 24.45
CA THR A 237 -7.09 -18.36 25.27
C THR A 237 -7.73 -17.12 24.65
N SER A 238 -9.03 -16.98 24.78
CA SER A 238 -9.77 -15.76 24.42
C SER A 238 -9.57 -14.61 25.43
N ASP A 239 -9.16 -14.92 26.68
CA ASP A 239 -8.83 -13.94 27.72
C ASP A 239 -7.36 -14.07 28.16
N ALA A 240 -6.47 -13.56 27.35
CA ALA A 240 -5.03 -13.56 27.64
C ALA A 240 -4.69 -12.82 28.94
N THR A 241 -5.39 -11.71 29.24
CA THR A 241 -5.15 -10.92 30.45
C THR A 241 -5.55 -11.68 31.72
N GLY A 242 -6.71 -12.33 31.73
CA GLY A 242 -7.16 -13.16 32.84
C GLY A 242 -6.26 -14.38 33.04
N PHE A 243 -5.88 -15.05 31.95
CA PHE A 243 -4.96 -16.18 32.00
C PHE A 243 -3.58 -15.78 32.57
N LEU A 244 -3.00 -14.68 32.08
CA LEU A 244 -1.70 -14.18 32.55
C LEU A 244 -1.73 -13.82 34.03
N ARG A 245 -2.81 -13.20 34.50
CA ARG A 245 -2.96 -12.84 35.91
C ARG A 245 -2.99 -14.10 36.79
N GLY A 246 -3.69 -15.15 36.34
CA GLY A 246 -3.72 -16.45 37.03
C GLY A 246 -2.35 -17.14 37.01
N LEU A 247 -1.70 -17.20 35.85
CA LEU A 247 -0.36 -17.79 35.66
C LEU A 247 0.69 -17.15 36.57
N LEU A 248 0.73 -15.82 36.63
CA LEU A 248 1.70 -15.09 37.45
C LEU A 248 1.34 -15.18 38.96
N ALA A 249 0.05 -15.23 39.33
CA ALA A 249 -0.35 -15.43 40.71
C ALA A 249 0.01 -16.82 41.22
N GLU A 250 -0.03 -17.85 40.38
CA GLU A 250 0.27 -19.23 40.76
C GLU A 250 1.77 -19.53 40.75
N HIS A 251 2.52 -18.98 39.77
CA HIS A 251 3.89 -19.41 39.51
C HIS A 251 4.92 -18.29 39.70
N GLY A 252 4.50 -17.03 39.80
CA GLY A 252 5.35 -15.88 40.11
C GLY A 252 6.65 -15.83 39.29
N ASP A 253 7.76 -15.75 39.99
CA ASP A 253 9.10 -15.62 39.40
C ASP A 253 9.60 -16.88 38.65
N ALA A 254 8.87 -18.01 38.74
CA ALA A 254 9.20 -19.21 37.98
C ALA A 254 8.79 -19.12 36.49
N VAL A 255 8.00 -18.10 36.12
CA VAL A 255 7.61 -17.83 34.74
C VAL A 255 8.69 -16.99 34.06
N ALA A 256 9.29 -17.52 33.00
CA ALA A 256 10.29 -16.84 32.18
C ALA A 256 9.85 -16.83 30.71
N ASP A 257 10.47 -15.99 29.86
CA ASP A 257 10.27 -15.89 28.42
C ASP A 257 8.79 -15.78 28.02
N LEU A 258 8.03 -14.96 28.76
CA LEU A 258 6.61 -14.79 28.53
C LEU A 258 6.38 -14.02 27.25
N GLU A 259 5.68 -14.65 26.31
CA GLU A 259 5.27 -14.09 25.02
C GLU A 259 3.76 -14.21 24.87
N VAL A 260 3.10 -13.15 24.43
CA VAL A 260 1.67 -13.17 24.11
C VAL A 260 1.50 -12.79 22.66
N ARG A 261 1.13 -13.76 21.82
CA ARG A 261 0.82 -13.53 20.42
C ARG A 261 -0.70 -13.43 20.27
N ARG A 262 -1.16 -12.28 19.82
CA ARG A 262 -2.54 -12.08 19.36
C ARG A 262 -2.61 -12.36 17.86
N ALA A 263 -3.84 -12.46 17.33
CA ALA A 263 -4.06 -12.49 15.90
C ALA A 263 -3.35 -11.31 15.22
N SER A 264 -2.69 -11.57 14.12
CA SER A 264 -1.96 -10.60 13.31
C SER A 264 -2.76 -10.21 12.07
N LEU A 265 -2.30 -9.17 11.36
CA LEU A 265 -2.83 -8.86 10.03
C LEU A 265 -2.66 -10.05 9.07
N GLU A 266 -1.59 -10.84 9.21
CA GLU A 266 -1.36 -12.04 8.41
C GLU A 266 -2.45 -13.10 8.66
N ASP A 267 -2.79 -13.37 9.91
CA ASP A 267 -3.85 -14.32 10.26
C ASP A 267 -5.21 -13.86 9.69
N ALA A 268 -5.50 -12.55 9.77
CA ALA A 268 -6.70 -11.95 9.18
C ALA A 268 -6.71 -12.08 7.66
N TYR A 269 -5.62 -11.72 7.01
CA TYR A 269 -5.47 -11.79 5.56
C TYR A 269 -5.67 -13.22 5.05
N MET A 270 -4.97 -14.19 5.62
CA MET A 270 -5.10 -15.61 5.24
C MET A 270 -6.52 -16.12 5.40
N SER A 271 -7.18 -15.81 6.53
CA SER A 271 -8.56 -16.21 6.79
C SER A 271 -9.55 -15.60 5.78
N LEU A 272 -9.40 -14.31 5.46
CA LEU A 272 -10.31 -13.58 4.56
C LEU A 272 -10.14 -13.99 3.10
N VAL A 273 -8.90 -14.11 2.64
CA VAL A 273 -8.58 -14.52 1.25
C VAL A 273 -9.01 -15.97 1.03
N HIS A 274 -8.68 -16.88 1.95
CA HIS A 274 -9.06 -18.30 1.83
C HIS A 274 -10.58 -18.51 1.83
N ARG A 275 -11.32 -17.82 2.68
CA ARG A 275 -12.80 -17.85 2.66
C ARG A 275 -13.37 -17.37 1.33
N HIS A 276 -12.78 -16.32 0.76
CA HIS A 276 -13.24 -15.78 -0.53
C HIS A 276 -12.93 -16.75 -1.68
N GLU A 277 -11.76 -17.35 -1.72
CA GLU A 277 -11.36 -18.33 -2.73
C GLU A 277 -12.18 -19.61 -2.64
N SER A 278 -12.40 -20.13 -1.43
CA SER A 278 -13.22 -21.32 -1.20
C SER A 278 -14.69 -21.09 -1.56
N GLY A 279 -15.27 -19.97 -1.16
CA GLY A 279 -16.64 -19.60 -1.53
C GLY A 279 -16.82 -19.38 -3.03
N SER A 280 -15.82 -18.80 -3.70
CA SER A 280 -15.83 -18.64 -5.17
C SER A 280 -15.72 -19.96 -5.91
N ALA A 281 -14.94 -20.91 -5.39
CA ALA A 281 -14.82 -22.26 -5.98
C ALA A 281 -16.12 -23.07 -5.82
N GLU A 282 -16.77 -22.96 -4.66
CA GLU A 282 -18.07 -23.61 -4.42
C GLU A 282 -19.18 -23.05 -5.30
N GLN A 283 -19.21 -21.73 -5.50
CA GLN A 283 -20.16 -21.05 -6.37
C GLN A 283 -19.96 -21.41 -7.84
N ALA A 284 -18.72 -21.46 -8.32
CA ALA A 284 -18.39 -21.90 -9.67
C ALA A 284 -18.76 -23.37 -9.91
N ALA A 285 -18.60 -24.23 -8.92
CA ALA A 285 -19.00 -25.63 -9.00
C ALA A 285 -20.53 -25.81 -9.07
N LEU A 286 -21.28 -24.97 -8.35
CA LEU A 286 -22.74 -24.95 -8.40
C LEU A 286 -23.27 -24.45 -9.76
N GLU A 287 -22.70 -23.35 -10.28
CA GLU A 287 -23.05 -22.81 -11.62
C GLU A 287 -22.77 -23.84 -12.73
N PHE A 288 -21.63 -24.53 -12.68
CA PHE A 288 -21.28 -25.58 -13.62
C PHE A 288 -22.22 -26.81 -13.52
N ALA A 289 -22.70 -27.15 -12.32
CA ALA A 289 -23.67 -28.22 -12.11
C ALA A 289 -25.09 -27.85 -12.61
N GLU A 290 -25.43 -26.56 -12.65
CA GLU A 290 -26.69 -26.05 -13.20
C GLU A 290 -26.66 -25.99 -14.74
N GLU A 291 -25.51 -25.68 -15.37
CA GLU A 291 -25.36 -25.69 -16.83
C GLU A 291 -25.39 -27.08 -17.45
N ILE A 292 -25.16 -28.14 -16.68
CA ILE A 292 -25.19 -29.55 -17.15
C ILE A 292 -26.59 -30.17 -16.98
N ARG A 293 -27.54 -29.49 -16.37
CA ARG A 293 -28.93 -29.92 -16.22
C ARG A 293 -29.84 -29.33 -17.29
#